data_90c509cfd39d485120b8282b080e3f3a
#
_entry.id   90c509cfd39d485120b8282b080e3f3a
#
_cell.length_a   1.000
_cell.length_b   1.000
_cell.length_c   1.000
_cell.angle_alpha   90.00
_cell.angle_beta   90.00
_cell.angle_gamma   90.00
#
_symmetry.space_group_name_H-M   'P 1'
#
loop_
_entity.id
_entity.type
_entity.pdbx_description
1 polymer ?
#
loop_
_entity_poly.entity_id
_entity_poly.type
_entity_poly.pdbx_seq_one_letter_code
_entity_poly.pdbx_strand_id
1 'polypeptide(L)'
;NYSALQEALTAGQFCIYFQPKISLDTEEFIGSEALIRYINQAGEIIAPNNFIPILEEARLIKMLDLYVFEEVCKQINIWKERKLRVKPVSINLSRSTLSYHFLADQLLALITKHNIDISLLELEVTETAEVDNQLVFSQALEKLKEYGFSISIDDFGVRNASLSLFTTINFDILKLDRSLVKTLAQNQKARILIRSLAVICSDLGIKLIAEGVETLEQLDILKELRCNEVQGYLFSKPLPLNDFENKYLQILR
;
A
#
# COMPACT_ATOMS: atom_id res chain seq x y z
N ASN A 1 -4.65 -24.05 8.86
CA ASN A 1 -4.21 -23.99 10.25
C ASN A 1 -2.85 -23.31 10.33
N TYR A 2 -2.36 -22.98 11.53
CA TYR A 2 -1.10 -22.26 11.78
C TYR A 2 0.13 -22.98 11.17
N SER A 3 0.26 -24.28 11.38
CA SER A 3 1.39 -25.08 10.88
C SER A 3 1.47 -25.07 9.35
N ALA A 4 0.34 -25.23 8.68
CA ALA A 4 0.31 -25.21 7.20
C ALA A 4 0.71 -23.84 6.63
N LEU A 5 0.31 -22.73 7.26
CA LEU A 5 0.76 -21.41 6.84
C LEU A 5 2.27 -21.23 7.07
N GLN A 6 2.78 -21.64 8.22
CA GLN A 6 4.20 -21.57 8.54
C GLN A 6 5.04 -22.40 7.55
N GLU A 7 4.59 -23.60 7.22
CA GLU A 7 5.24 -24.45 6.20
C GLU A 7 5.24 -23.76 4.83
N ALA A 8 4.11 -23.20 4.39
CA ALA A 8 3.99 -22.49 3.12
C ALA A 8 4.90 -21.26 3.04
N LEU A 9 4.99 -20.47 4.13
CA LEU A 9 5.89 -19.32 4.21
C LEU A 9 7.37 -19.77 4.13
N THR A 10 7.73 -20.81 4.86
CA THR A 10 9.10 -21.36 4.88
C THR A 10 9.48 -22.00 3.54
N ALA A 11 8.54 -22.66 2.89
CA ALA A 11 8.73 -23.28 1.59
C ALA A 11 8.80 -22.30 0.41
N GLY A 12 8.67 -20.99 0.67
CA GLY A 12 8.70 -19.96 -0.39
C GLY A 12 7.49 -19.97 -1.31
N GLN A 13 6.35 -20.50 -0.83
CA GLN A 13 5.09 -20.49 -1.60
C GLN A 13 4.43 -19.11 -1.64
N PHE A 14 4.95 -18.15 -0.88
CA PHE A 14 4.55 -16.75 -0.95
C PHE A 14 5.67 -15.91 -1.55
N CYS A 15 5.35 -15.08 -2.53
CA CYS A 15 6.28 -14.16 -3.15
C CYS A 15 5.66 -12.76 -3.25
N ILE A 16 6.51 -11.75 -3.39
CA ILE A 16 6.08 -10.36 -3.48
C ILE A 16 6.24 -9.86 -4.90
N TYR A 17 5.17 -9.32 -5.46
CA TYR A 17 5.16 -8.54 -6.68
C TYR A 17 5.20 -7.06 -6.31
N PHE A 18 5.75 -6.23 -7.18
CA PHE A 18 5.82 -4.79 -6.97
C PHE A 18 5.08 -4.07 -8.09
N GLN A 19 4.22 -3.12 -7.71
CA GLN A 19 3.55 -2.25 -8.67
C GLN A 19 4.04 -0.83 -8.51
N PRO A 20 4.53 -0.17 -9.59
CA PRO A 20 5.10 1.16 -9.50
C PRO A 20 4.04 2.22 -9.24
N LYS A 21 4.42 3.23 -8.47
CA LYS A 21 3.71 4.50 -8.28
C LYS A 21 4.43 5.59 -9.08
N ILE A 22 3.67 6.40 -9.81
CA ILE A 22 4.20 7.43 -10.72
C ILE A 22 3.73 8.80 -10.24
N SER A 23 4.64 9.77 -10.19
CA SER A 23 4.30 11.17 -9.94
C SER A 23 3.59 11.76 -11.14
N LEU A 24 2.47 12.47 -10.91
CA LEU A 24 1.77 13.19 -11.97
C LEU A 24 2.50 14.46 -12.42
N ASP A 25 3.30 15.07 -11.53
CA ASP A 25 4.03 16.28 -11.83
C ASP A 25 5.27 16.02 -12.69
N THR A 26 6.05 14.97 -12.35
CA THR A 26 7.33 14.67 -13.02
C THR A 26 7.25 13.51 -14.00
N GLU A 27 6.15 12.74 -13.97
CA GLU A 27 5.95 11.48 -14.71
C GLU A 27 7.02 10.41 -14.38
N GLU A 28 7.73 10.58 -13.26
CA GLU A 28 8.77 9.67 -12.82
C GLU A 28 8.26 8.61 -11.83
N PHE A 29 8.98 7.49 -11.79
CA PHE A 29 8.82 6.46 -10.76
C PHE A 29 9.23 7.01 -9.39
N ILE A 30 8.33 6.95 -8.42
CA ILE A 30 8.52 7.53 -7.09
C ILE A 30 8.37 6.55 -5.93
N GLY A 31 7.87 5.38 -6.16
CA GLY A 31 7.64 4.34 -5.15
C GLY A 31 6.96 3.12 -5.74
N SER A 32 6.70 2.14 -4.92
CA SER A 32 5.99 0.93 -5.33
C SER A 32 5.11 0.39 -4.21
N GLU A 33 4.13 -0.41 -4.57
CA GLU A 33 3.34 -1.22 -3.65
C GLU A 33 3.79 -2.67 -3.70
N ALA A 34 4.04 -3.25 -2.52
CA ALA A 34 4.34 -4.66 -2.33
C ALA A 34 3.04 -5.47 -2.28
N LEU A 35 2.86 -6.36 -3.24
CA LEU A 35 1.64 -7.14 -3.43
C LEU A 35 1.94 -8.62 -3.31
N ILE A 36 1.49 -9.24 -2.23
CA ILE A 36 1.70 -10.66 -1.98
C ILE A 36 1.01 -11.54 -3.02
N ARG A 37 1.65 -12.63 -3.39
CA ARG A 37 1.13 -13.70 -4.25
C ARG A 37 1.36 -15.04 -3.59
N TYR A 38 0.42 -15.95 -3.72
CA TYR A 38 0.58 -17.33 -3.29
C TYR A 38 0.80 -18.22 -4.51
N ILE A 39 1.81 -19.07 -4.45
CA ILE A 39 2.12 -20.05 -5.50
C ILE A 39 1.66 -21.41 -4.96
N ASN A 40 0.64 -21.98 -5.60
CA ASN A 40 0.12 -23.29 -5.20
C ASN A 40 1.06 -24.43 -5.62
N GLN A 41 0.74 -25.65 -5.21
CA GLN A 41 1.55 -26.84 -5.55
C GLN A 41 1.65 -27.14 -7.07
N ALA A 42 0.69 -26.62 -7.85
CA ALA A 42 0.72 -26.73 -9.31
C ALA A 42 1.56 -25.64 -9.98
N GLY A 43 2.15 -24.71 -9.20
CA GLY A 43 2.91 -23.58 -9.71
C GLY A 43 2.05 -22.40 -10.18
N GLU A 44 0.74 -22.41 -9.90
CA GLU A 44 -0.16 -21.34 -10.29
C GLU A 44 -0.08 -20.18 -9.29
N ILE A 45 -0.10 -18.94 -9.82
CA ILE A 45 -0.08 -17.71 -9.01
C ILE A 45 -1.50 -17.34 -8.62
N ILE A 46 -1.75 -17.34 -7.33
CA ILE A 46 -3.04 -17.04 -6.71
C ILE A 46 -3.02 -15.60 -6.17
N ALA A 47 -4.03 -14.82 -6.58
CA ALA A 47 -4.18 -13.44 -6.15
C ALA A 47 -4.65 -13.31 -4.68
N PRO A 48 -4.32 -12.21 -3.97
CA PRO A 48 -4.67 -12.00 -2.57
C PRO A 48 -6.13 -12.20 -2.23
N ASN A 49 -7.04 -11.77 -3.07
CA ASN A 49 -8.49 -11.88 -2.86
C ASN A 49 -8.99 -13.32 -2.65
N ASN A 50 -8.22 -14.32 -3.07
CA ASN A 50 -8.58 -15.72 -2.96
C ASN A 50 -8.08 -16.39 -1.66
N PHE A 51 -7.13 -15.79 -0.94
CA PHE A 51 -6.58 -16.39 0.28
C PHE A 51 -6.57 -15.45 1.49
N ILE A 52 -6.52 -14.13 1.33
CA ILE A 52 -6.55 -13.18 2.45
C ILE A 52 -7.80 -13.35 3.30
N PRO A 53 -9.04 -13.41 2.74
CA PRO A 53 -10.24 -13.61 3.57
C PRO A 53 -10.20 -14.90 4.40
N ILE A 54 -9.61 -15.96 3.87
CA ILE A 54 -9.45 -17.24 4.56
C ILE A 54 -8.50 -17.09 5.76
N LEU A 55 -7.41 -16.31 5.59
CA LEU A 55 -6.45 -16.06 6.68
C LEU A 55 -7.03 -15.13 7.75
N GLU A 56 -7.84 -14.17 7.37
CA GLU A 56 -8.56 -13.28 8.28
C GLU A 56 -9.57 -14.06 9.14
N GLU A 57 -10.41 -14.88 8.51
CA GLU A 57 -11.37 -15.75 9.21
C GLU A 57 -10.66 -16.72 10.17
N ALA A 58 -9.53 -17.28 9.73
CA ALA A 58 -8.69 -18.15 10.56
C ALA A 58 -7.86 -17.41 11.62
N ARG A 59 -7.88 -16.07 11.67
CA ARG A 59 -7.05 -15.21 12.54
C ARG A 59 -5.54 -15.41 12.35
N LEU A 60 -5.12 -15.74 11.13
CA LEU A 60 -3.73 -15.98 10.77
C LEU A 60 -3.11 -14.83 9.95
N ILE A 61 -3.89 -13.84 9.57
CA ILE A 61 -3.44 -12.75 8.69
C ILE A 61 -2.24 -11.98 9.24
N LYS A 62 -2.18 -11.77 10.56
CA LYS A 62 -1.02 -11.11 11.20
C LYS A 62 0.31 -11.80 10.86
N MET A 63 0.31 -13.13 10.80
CA MET A 63 1.52 -13.89 10.48
C MET A 63 1.98 -13.58 9.04
N LEU A 64 1.04 -13.46 8.11
CA LEU A 64 1.33 -13.07 6.75
C LEU A 64 1.78 -11.61 6.65
N ASP A 65 1.10 -10.67 7.33
CA ASP A 65 1.45 -9.25 7.30
C ASP A 65 2.87 -9.00 7.81
N LEU A 66 3.25 -9.64 8.94
CA LEU A 66 4.62 -9.55 9.48
C LEU A 66 5.65 -10.20 8.56
N TYR A 67 5.30 -11.32 7.93
CA TYR A 67 6.16 -11.95 6.92
C TYR A 67 6.42 -11.03 5.73
N VAL A 68 5.36 -10.44 5.16
CA VAL A 68 5.50 -9.50 4.03
C VAL A 68 6.34 -8.31 4.43
N PHE A 69 6.09 -7.75 5.61
CA PHE A 69 6.87 -6.61 6.09
C PHE A 69 8.36 -6.96 6.22
N GLU A 70 8.69 -8.11 6.80
CA GLU A 70 10.08 -8.55 6.93
C GLU A 70 10.73 -8.83 5.57
N GLU A 71 10.04 -9.49 4.65
CA GLU A 71 10.55 -9.75 3.30
C GLU A 71 10.81 -8.46 2.51
N VAL A 72 9.96 -7.44 2.65
CA VAL A 72 10.21 -6.11 2.06
C VAL A 72 11.44 -5.46 2.68
N CYS A 73 11.60 -5.53 4.00
CA CYS A 73 12.81 -5.02 4.67
C CYS A 73 14.09 -5.71 4.14
N LYS A 74 14.08 -7.03 4.04
CA LYS A 74 15.21 -7.81 3.46
C LYS A 74 15.50 -7.36 2.03
N GLN A 75 14.44 -7.21 1.21
CA GLN A 75 14.61 -6.83 -0.19
C GLN A 75 15.16 -5.42 -0.35
N ILE A 76 14.69 -4.46 0.44
CA ILE A 76 15.24 -3.09 0.45
C ILE A 76 16.73 -3.11 0.82
N ASN A 77 17.13 -3.94 1.82
CA ASN A 77 18.53 -4.06 2.18
C ASN A 77 19.38 -4.61 1.02
N ILE A 78 18.91 -5.67 0.34
CA ILE A 78 19.56 -6.23 -0.87
C ILE A 78 19.72 -5.14 -1.94
N TRP A 79 18.70 -4.36 -2.21
CA TRP A 79 18.77 -3.27 -3.18
C TRP A 79 19.80 -2.20 -2.80
N LYS A 80 19.89 -1.85 -1.51
CA LYS A 80 20.89 -0.91 -1.00
C LYS A 80 22.31 -1.45 -1.16
N GLU A 81 22.55 -2.73 -0.81
CA GLU A 81 23.85 -3.38 -0.98
C GLU A 81 24.29 -3.43 -2.45
N ARG A 82 23.34 -3.64 -3.36
CA ARG A 82 23.54 -3.56 -4.81
C ARG A 82 23.65 -2.14 -5.34
N LYS A 83 23.58 -1.11 -4.50
CA LYS A 83 23.60 0.32 -4.85
C LYS A 83 22.52 0.71 -5.85
N LEU A 84 21.34 0.11 -5.74
CA LEU A 84 20.19 0.50 -6.50
C LEU A 84 19.52 1.72 -5.87
N ARG A 85 18.92 2.58 -6.70
CA ARG A 85 18.18 3.76 -6.24
C ARG A 85 16.81 3.34 -5.69
N VAL A 86 16.77 3.00 -4.41
CA VAL A 86 15.54 2.56 -3.74
C VAL A 86 14.60 3.75 -3.56
N LYS A 87 13.33 3.51 -3.83
CA LYS A 87 12.21 4.41 -3.55
C LYS A 87 11.31 3.77 -2.49
N PRO A 88 10.46 4.54 -1.80
CA PRO A 88 9.56 3.99 -0.79
C PRO A 88 8.71 2.83 -1.30
N VAL A 89 8.52 1.83 -0.44
CA VAL A 89 7.68 0.66 -0.70
C VAL A 89 6.52 0.68 0.28
N SER A 90 5.30 0.63 -0.22
CA SER A 90 4.12 0.49 0.61
C SER A 90 3.76 -0.97 0.84
N ILE A 91 3.27 -1.25 2.04
CA ILE A 91 2.95 -2.57 2.56
C ILE A 91 1.56 -2.54 3.14
N ASN A 92 0.70 -3.43 2.67
CA ASN A 92 -0.65 -3.59 3.20
C ASN A 92 -0.62 -4.21 4.60
N LEU A 93 -1.37 -3.61 5.54
CA LEU A 93 -1.62 -4.14 6.86
C LEU A 93 -3.12 -4.35 7.07
N SER A 94 -3.47 -5.55 7.49
CA SER A 94 -4.87 -5.86 7.85
C SER A 94 -5.27 -5.13 9.14
N ARG A 95 -6.56 -4.80 9.25
CA ARG A 95 -7.09 -4.15 10.46
C ARG A 95 -6.94 -5.00 11.71
N SER A 96 -7.11 -6.31 11.58
CA SER A 96 -6.91 -7.23 12.69
C SER A 96 -5.46 -7.21 13.19
N THR A 97 -4.50 -7.05 12.29
CA THR A 97 -3.09 -6.89 12.66
C THR A 97 -2.85 -5.57 13.42
N LEU A 98 -3.49 -4.47 13.02
CA LEU A 98 -3.40 -3.18 13.72
C LEU A 98 -3.91 -3.23 15.16
N SER A 99 -4.84 -4.13 15.49
CA SER A 99 -5.36 -4.28 16.85
C SER A 99 -4.36 -4.88 17.86
N TYR A 100 -3.22 -5.38 17.39
CA TYR A 100 -2.19 -5.95 18.27
C TYR A 100 -1.41 -4.86 18.96
N HIS A 101 -1.45 -4.85 20.28
CA HIS A 101 -0.86 -3.81 21.15
C HIS A 101 0.65 -3.55 20.89
N PHE A 102 1.41 -4.59 20.57
CA PHE A 102 2.86 -4.49 20.34
C PHE A 102 3.25 -4.46 18.85
N LEU A 103 2.31 -4.21 17.94
CA LEU A 103 2.60 -4.22 16.51
C LEU A 103 3.71 -3.22 16.15
N ALA A 104 3.58 -1.97 16.58
CA ALA A 104 4.55 -0.91 16.25
C ALA A 104 5.96 -1.29 16.72
N ASP A 105 6.08 -1.87 17.93
CA ASP A 105 7.37 -2.32 18.47
C ASP A 105 7.95 -3.50 17.66
N GLN A 106 7.08 -4.42 17.19
CA GLN A 106 7.50 -5.53 16.33
C GLN A 106 8.02 -5.04 14.97
N LEU A 107 7.32 -4.10 14.34
CA LEU A 107 7.74 -3.51 13.07
C LEU A 107 9.07 -2.75 13.24
N LEU A 108 9.21 -1.98 14.31
CA LEU A 108 10.45 -1.25 14.60
C LEU A 108 11.64 -2.22 14.85
N ALA A 109 11.39 -3.33 15.52
CA ALA A 109 12.42 -4.37 15.72
C ALA A 109 12.89 -4.97 14.37
N LEU A 110 11.98 -5.21 13.43
CA LEU A 110 12.31 -5.68 12.08
C LEU A 110 13.12 -4.63 11.28
N ILE A 111 12.74 -3.36 11.35
CA ILE A 111 13.48 -2.24 10.74
C ILE A 111 14.91 -2.21 11.27
N THR A 112 15.07 -2.30 12.59
CA THR A 112 16.38 -2.29 13.26
C THR A 112 17.20 -3.52 12.87
N LYS A 113 16.59 -4.70 12.87
CA LYS A 113 17.22 -5.97 12.49
C LYS A 113 17.81 -5.94 11.08
N HIS A 114 17.11 -5.33 10.14
CA HIS A 114 17.52 -5.26 8.73
C HIS A 114 18.20 -3.93 8.35
N ASN A 115 18.42 -3.03 9.32
CA ASN A 115 19.05 -1.71 9.11
C ASN A 115 18.39 -0.89 8.00
N ILE A 116 17.06 -0.78 8.06
CA ILE A 116 16.26 -0.06 7.07
C ILE A 116 15.98 1.37 7.52
N ASP A 117 16.06 2.31 6.59
CA ASP A 117 15.54 3.66 6.80
C ASP A 117 14.01 3.61 6.75
N ILE A 118 13.36 4.02 7.84
CA ILE A 118 11.91 4.01 7.98
C ILE A 118 11.20 4.84 6.89
N SER A 119 11.87 5.87 6.35
CA SER A 119 11.35 6.69 5.24
C SER A 119 11.15 5.92 3.93
N LEU A 120 11.72 4.71 3.82
CA LEU A 120 11.51 3.80 2.68
C LEU A 120 10.30 2.88 2.86
N LEU A 121 9.58 3.00 3.96
CA LEU A 121 8.43 2.16 4.27
C LEU A 121 7.17 3.00 4.44
N GLU A 122 6.10 2.58 3.77
CA GLU A 122 4.76 3.14 3.88
C GLU A 122 3.80 2.02 4.29
N LEU A 123 2.91 2.28 5.23
CA LEU A 123 1.92 1.31 5.67
C LEU A 123 0.56 1.67 5.11
N GLU A 124 -0.04 0.75 4.34
CA GLU A 124 -1.35 0.92 3.77
C GLU A 124 -2.40 0.20 4.62
N VAL A 125 -3.45 0.92 4.98
CA VAL A 125 -4.55 0.41 5.80
C VAL A 125 -5.88 0.80 5.18
N THR A 126 -6.85 -0.11 5.17
CA THR A 126 -8.17 0.15 4.58
C THR A 126 -9.04 1.03 5.48
N GLU A 127 -9.84 1.92 4.86
CA GLU A 127 -10.75 2.83 5.55
C GLU A 127 -11.86 2.14 6.34
N THR A 128 -12.30 0.94 5.95
CA THR A 128 -13.54 0.30 6.44
C THR A 128 -13.70 0.37 7.95
N ALA A 129 -14.50 1.34 8.40
CA ALA A 129 -14.82 1.56 9.81
C ALA A 129 -16.04 0.71 10.21
N GLU A 130 -15.82 -0.36 10.93
CA GLU A 130 -16.82 -0.79 11.90
C GLU A 130 -16.67 0.14 13.11
N VAL A 131 -17.76 0.77 13.52
CA VAL A 131 -17.84 1.84 14.52
C VAL A 131 -17.26 1.43 15.88
N ASP A 132 -17.25 0.11 16.19
CA ASP A 132 -16.92 -0.40 17.52
C ASP A 132 -15.42 -0.37 17.88
N ASN A 133 -14.50 -0.10 16.95
CA ASN A 133 -13.05 -0.11 17.20
C ASN A 133 -12.28 1.12 16.69
N GLN A 134 -12.97 2.23 16.43
CA GLN A 134 -12.33 3.43 15.86
C GLN A 134 -11.24 4.01 16.77
N LEU A 135 -11.43 3.95 18.09
CA LEU A 135 -10.44 4.42 19.05
C LEU A 135 -9.16 3.57 19.03
N VAL A 136 -9.29 2.25 19.03
CA VAL A 136 -8.14 1.33 18.96
C VAL A 136 -7.38 1.52 17.64
N PHE A 137 -8.11 1.70 16.55
CA PHE A 137 -7.54 1.96 15.24
C PHE A 137 -6.75 3.27 15.20
N SER A 138 -7.33 4.39 15.68
CA SER A 138 -6.64 5.68 15.72
C SER A 138 -5.40 5.65 16.61
N GLN A 139 -5.48 5.04 17.78
CA GLN A 139 -4.34 4.90 18.70
C GLN A 139 -3.21 4.05 18.10
N ALA A 140 -3.54 2.97 17.36
CA ALA A 140 -2.53 2.17 16.67
C ALA A 140 -1.82 2.97 15.58
N LEU A 141 -2.56 3.75 14.79
CA LEU A 141 -1.96 4.60 13.76
C LEU A 141 -1.13 5.74 14.37
N GLU A 142 -1.58 6.38 15.44
CA GLU A 142 -0.80 7.39 16.16
C GLU A 142 0.54 6.83 16.62
N LYS A 143 0.57 5.65 17.22
CA LYS A 143 1.81 5.01 17.66
C LYS A 143 2.75 4.71 16.49
N LEU A 144 2.24 4.25 15.37
CA LEU A 144 3.03 4.06 14.15
C LEU A 144 3.61 5.38 13.60
N LYS A 145 2.81 6.45 13.63
CA LYS A 145 3.24 7.80 13.26
C LYS A 145 4.33 8.33 14.19
N GLU A 146 4.22 8.12 15.50
CA GLU A 146 5.25 8.51 16.49
C GLU A 146 6.60 7.84 16.17
N TYR A 147 6.61 6.61 15.67
CA TYR A 147 7.83 5.93 15.23
C TYR A 147 8.36 6.41 13.88
N GLY A 148 7.60 7.23 13.16
CA GLY A 148 8.00 7.84 11.89
C GLY A 148 7.52 7.11 10.64
N PHE A 149 6.60 6.15 10.76
CA PHE A 149 5.99 5.52 9.59
C PHE A 149 5.13 6.51 8.80
N SER A 150 5.19 6.42 7.48
CA SER A 150 4.20 7.00 6.58
C SER A 150 2.97 6.10 6.55
N ILE A 151 1.78 6.70 6.71
CA ILE A 151 0.50 5.99 6.73
C ILE A 151 -0.32 6.38 5.52
N SER A 152 -0.79 5.38 4.79
CA SER A 152 -1.69 5.52 3.66
C SER A 152 -3.05 4.91 3.97
N ILE A 153 -4.12 5.66 3.72
CA ILE A 153 -5.49 5.15 3.82
C ILE A 153 -5.92 4.67 2.43
N ASP A 154 -6.23 3.38 2.35
CA ASP A 154 -6.57 2.70 1.11
C ASP A 154 -8.07 2.51 0.91
N ASP A 155 -8.47 2.22 -0.34
CA ASP A 155 -9.86 1.93 -0.75
C ASP A 155 -10.85 3.07 -0.49
N PHE A 156 -10.39 4.35 -0.46
CA PHE A 156 -11.29 5.47 -0.21
C PHE A 156 -12.34 5.61 -1.33
N GLY A 157 -13.61 5.56 -0.93
CA GLY A 157 -14.76 5.71 -1.83
C GLY A 157 -15.45 4.43 -2.25
N VAL A 158 -15.00 3.25 -1.78
CA VAL A 158 -15.64 1.95 -2.10
C VAL A 158 -16.96 1.75 -1.37
N ARG A 159 -17.07 2.22 -0.13
CA ARG A 159 -18.24 2.08 0.73
C ARG A 159 -18.57 3.41 1.40
N ASN A 160 -18.99 3.41 2.63
CA ASN A 160 -19.36 4.60 3.39
C ASN A 160 -18.13 5.42 3.80
N ALA A 161 -17.43 6.00 2.82
CA ALA A 161 -16.29 6.86 3.05
C ALA A 161 -16.69 8.01 3.99
N SER A 162 -16.06 8.08 5.16
CA SER A 162 -16.36 9.08 6.17
C SER A 162 -15.39 10.25 6.10
N LEU A 163 -15.91 11.46 5.91
CA LEU A 163 -15.09 12.67 6.02
C LEU A 163 -14.52 12.89 7.43
N SER A 164 -15.06 12.20 8.45
CA SER A 164 -14.51 12.25 9.81
C SER A 164 -13.08 11.73 9.88
N LEU A 165 -12.66 10.88 8.92
CA LEU A 165 -11.29 10.40 8.77
C LEU A 165 -10.27 11.55 8.82
N PHE A 166 -10.53 12.64 8.09
CA PHE A 166 -9.64 13.80 8.02
C PHE A 166 -9.49 14.57 9.34
N THR A 167 -10.42 14.39 10.27
CA THR A 167 -10.42 15.08 11.57
C THR A 167 -10.03 14.18 12.73
N THR A 168 -10.05 12.87 12.55
CA THR A 168 -9.85 11.90 13.64
C THR A 168 -8.59 11.05 13.50
N ILE A 169 -8.02 10.97 12.31
CA ILE A 169 -6.86 10.11 12.03
C ILE A 169 -5.73 10.95 11.43
N ASN A 170 -4.52 10.76 11.93
CA ASN A 170 -3.32 11.36 11.39
C ASN A 170 -2.71 10.40 10.34
N PHE A 171 -2.76 10.78 9.07
CA PHE A 171 -2.23 10.00 7.96
C PHE A 171 -1.60 10.92 6.89
N ASP A 172 -0.78 10.35 6.01
CA ASP A 172 0.03 11.10 5.05
C ASP A 172 -0.50 11.01 3.62
N ILE A 173 -1.22 9.92 3.30
CA ILE A 173 -1.60 9.58 1.93
C ILE A 173 -3.03 9.08 1.92
N LEU A 174 -3.82 9.54 0.95
CA LEU A 174 -5.15 9.04 0.63
C LEU A 174 -5.13 8.38 -0.74
N LYS A 175 -5.54 7.11 -0.83
CA LYS A 175 -5.65 6.36 -2.09
C LYS A 175 -7.10 6.29 -2.54
N LEU A 176 -7.37 6.83 -3.71
CA LEU A 176 -8.68 6.75 -4.35
C LEU A 176 -8.84 5.38 -5.01
N ASP A 177 -9.88 4.67 -4.63
CA ASP A 177 -10.18 3.37 -5.23
C ASP A 177 -10.45 3.47 -6.73
N ARG A 178 -10.05 2.42 -7.45
CA ARG A 178 -10.23 2.30 -8.90
C ARG A 178 -11.68 2.49 -9.38
N SER A 179 -12.68 2.21 -8.55
CA SER A 179 -14.09 2.38 -8.93
C SER A 179 -14.44 3.84 -9.21
N LEU A 180 -13.85 4.78 -8.45
CA LEU A 180 -13.98 6.22 -8.70
C LEU A 180 -13.23 6.62 -9.98
N VAL A 181 -12.00 6.13 -10.15
CA VAL A 181 -11.14 6.44 -11.31
C VAL A 181 -11.76 5.92 -12.61
N LYS A 182 -12.33 4.71 -12.59
CA LYS A 182 -12.95 4.08 -13.76
C LYS A 182 -14.09 4.89 -14.36
N THR A 183 -14.79 5.66 -13.55
CA THR A 183 -15.98 6.44 -14.00
C THR A 183 -15.63 7.88 -14.43
N LEU A 184 -14.39 8.33 -14.27
CA LEU A 184 -13.99 9.73 -14.45
C LEU A 184 -14.35 10.33 -15.82
N ALA A 185 -14.20 9.56 -16.89
CA ALA A 185 -14.46 10.07 -18.25
C ALA A 185 -15.93 10.49 -18.44
N GLN A 186 -16.88 9.79 -17.80
CA GLN A 186 -18.31 9.97 -18.01
C GLN A 186 -19.06 10.54 -16.80
N ASN A 187 -18.41 10.62 -15.63
CA ASN A 187 -19.08 11.02 -14.38
C ASN A 187 -18.57 12.36 -13.84
N GLN A 188 -19.30 13.42 -14.17
CA GLN A 188 -19.01 14.77 -13.66
C GLN A 188 -19.00 14.86 -12.12
N LYS A 189 -19.88 14.11 -11.44
CA LYS A 189 -19.91 14.11 -9.97
C LYS A 189 -18.66 13.51 -9.37
N ALA A 190 -18.11 12.45 -9.98
CA ALA A 190 -16.83 11.87 -9.58
C ALA A 190 -15.69 12.88 -9.74
N ARG A 191 -15.64 13.63 -10.84
CA ARG A 191 -14.65 14.69 -11.05
C ARG A 191 -14.73 15.79 -9.98
N ILE A 192 -15.96 16.25 -9.66
CA ILE A 192 -16.17 17.26 -8.61
C ILE A 192 -15.71 16.73 -7.25
N LEU A 193 -16.05 15.47 -6.92
CA LEU A 193 -15.64 14.85 -5.66
C LEU A 193 -14.13 14.79 -5.56
N ILE A 194 -13.43 14.25 -6.57
CA ILE A 194 -11.97 14.11 -6.56
C ILE A 194 -11.30 15.48 -6.49
N ARG A 195 -11.80 16.49 -7.22
CA ARG A 195 -11.28 17.86 -7.10
C ARG A 195 -11.39 18.39 -5.68
N SER A 196 -12.55 18.20 -5.04
CA SER A 196 -12.74 18.63 -3.65
C SER A 196 -11.82 17.92 -2.68
N LEU A 197 -11.63 16.61 -2.86
CA LEU A 197 -10.67 15.83 -2.08
C LEU A 197 -9.23 16.31 -2.31
N ALA A 198 -8.84 16.61 -3.54
CA ALA A 198 -7.51 17.14 -3.85
C ALA A 198 -7.22 18.46 -3.13
N VAL A 199 -8.22 19.35 -3.02
CA VAL A 199 -8.10 20.60 -2.25
C VAL A 199 -7.96 20.31 -0.76
N ILE A 200 -8.83 19.46 -0.19
CA ILE A 200 -8.76 19.08 1.22
C ILE A 200 -7.39 18.45 1.55
N CYS A 201 -6.95 17.50 0.74
CA CYS A 201 -5.66 16.84 0.93
C CYS A 201 -4.50 17.85 0.86
N SER A 202 -4.52 18.74 -0.13
CA SER A 202 -3.50 19.79 -0.28
C SER A 202 -3.44 20.70 0.94
N ASP A 203 -4.58 21.16 1.45
CA ASP A 203 -4.65 22.07 2.61
C ASP A 203 -4.18 21.38 3.91
N LEU A 204 -4.36 20.07 4.00
CA LEU A 204 -3.92 19.26 5.16
C LEU A 204 -2.51 18.67 4.99
N GLY A 205 -1.83 18.89 3.86
CA GLY A 205 -0.52 18.31 3.58
C GLY A 205 -0.55 16.79 3.32
N ILE A 206 -1.71 16.27 2.91
CA ILE A 206 -1.92 14.85 2.57
C ILE A 206 -1.73 14.68 1.06
N LYS A 207 -1.03 13.62 0.64
CA LYS A 207 -0.92 13.25 -0.77
C LYS A 207 -2.17 12.50 -1.23
N LEU A 208 -2.61 12.79 -2.44
CA LEU A 208 -3.72 12.09 -3.08
C LEU A 208 -3.20 11.20 -4.21
N ILE A 209 -3.43 9.89 -4.09
CA ILE A 209 -3.07 8.87 -5.10
C ILE A 209 -4.33 8.34 -5.75
N ALA A 210 -4.33 8.22 -7.07
CA ALA A 210 -5.41 7.57 -7.82
C ALA A 210 -4.97 6.18 -8.29
N GLU A 211 -5.78 5.18 -7.96
CA GLU A 211 -5.54 3.79 -8.33
C GLU A 211 -6.35 3.34 -9.55
N GLY A 212 -5.86 2.28 -10.20
CA GLY A 212 -6.54 1.66 -11.32
C GLY A 212 -6.62 2.55 -12.56
N VAL A 213 -5.59 3.38 -12.79
CA VAL A 213 -5.48 4.18 -14.00
C VAL A 213 -5.13 3.27 -15.18
N GLU A 214 -6.02 3.20 -16.18
CA GLU A 214 -5.90 2.30 -17.33
C GLU A 214 -5.80 3.04 -18.66
N THR A 215 -6.21 4.33 -18.73
CA THR A 215 -6.26 5.10 -19.97
C THR A 215 -5.58 6.46 -19.85
N LEU A 216 -5.09 6.98 -20.98
CA LEU A 216 -4.54 8.34 -21.05
C LEU A 216 -5.58 9.41 -20.71
N GLU A 217 -6.84 9.20 -21.08
CA GLU A 217 -7.92 10.12 -20.74
C GLU A 217 -8.11 10.24 -19.22
N GLN A 218 -8.08 9.11 -18.49
CA GLN A 218 -8.10 9.14 -17.02
C GLN A 218 -6.91 9.88 -16.45
N LEU A 219 -5.71 9.64 -16.99
CA LEU A 219 -4.49 10.31 -16.57
C LEU A 219 -4.58 11.83 -16.73
N ASP A 220 -5.03 12.30 -17.89
CA ASP A 220 -5.16 13.73 -18.20
C ASP A 220 -6.19 14.40 -17.26
N ILE A 221 -7.32 13.76 -17.02
CA ILE A 221 -8.32 14.24 -16.07
C ILE A 221 -7.73 14.33 -14.64
N LEU A 222 -6.99 13.31 -14.19
CA LEU A 222 -6.38 13.30 -12.86
C LEU A 222 -5.33 14.42 -12.69
N LYS A 223 -4.57 14.73 -13.74
CA LYS A 223 -3.65 15.90 -13.77
C LYS A 223 -4.43 17.21 -13.59
N GLU A 224 -5.51 17.40 -14.33
CA GLU A 224 -6.38 18.58 -14.20
C GLU A 224 -7.01 18.71 -12.80
N LEU A 225 -7.32 17.58 -12.17
CA LEU A 225 -7.89 17.51 -10.82
C LEU A 225 -6.83 17.66 -9.72
N ARG A 226 -5.53 17.78 -10.07
CA ARG A 226 -4.39 17.96 -9.16
C ARG A 226 -4.17 16.79 -8.20
N CYS A 227 -4.40 15.55 -8.66
CA CYS A 227 -3.88 14.39 -7.96
C CYS A 227 -2.33 14.43 -7.96
N ASN A 228 -1.71 13.88 -6.93
CA ASN A 228 -0.25 13.90 -6.80
C ASN A 228 0.41 12.71 -7.51
N GLU A 229 -0.16 11.55 -7.36
CA GLU A 229 0.43 10.28 -7.77
C GLU A 229 -0.63 9.36 -8.39
N VAL A 230 -0.18 8.43 -9.21
CA VAL A 230 -1.04 7.43 -9.86
C VAL A 230 -0.41 6.05 -9.81
N GLN A 231 -1.28 5.06 -9.82
CA GLN A 231 -0.94 3.65 -9.93
C GLN A 231 -1.98 2.96 -10.83
N GLY A 232 -1.53 2.11 -11.74
CA GLY A 232 -2.47 1.40 -12.61
C GLY A 232 -1.82 0.75 -13.83
N TYR A 233 -2.63 0.01 -14.56
CA TYR A 233 -2.19 -0.81 -15.70
C TYR A 233 -1.77 0.02 -16.92
N LEU A 234 -2.09 1.31 -16.95
CA LEU A 234 -1.54 2.22 -17.95
C LEU A 234 0.00 2.24 -17.91
N PHE A 235 0.59 2.15 -16.72
CA PHE A 235 2.03 2.16 -16.52
C PHE A 235 2.61 0.76 -16.37
N SER A 236 2.03 -0.04 -15.47
CA SER A 236 2.45 -1.42 -15.25
C SER A 236 1.41 -2.19 -14.41
N LYS A 237 1.24 -3.45 -14.73
CA LYS A 237 0.69 -4.43 -13.79
C LYS A 237 1.70 -4.68 -12.68
N PRO A 238 1.28 -5.29 -11.54
CA PRO A 238 2.24 -5.83 -10.58
C PRO A 238 3.25 -6.75 -11.26
N LEU A 239 4.54 -6.54 -11.01
CA LEU A 239 5.64 -7.26 -11.62
C LEU A 239 6.34 -8.18 -10.60
N PRO A 240 6.78 -9.38 -11.01
CA PRO A 240 7.71 -10.16 -10.21
C PRO A 240 9.01 -9.38 -9.99
N LEU A 241 9.75 -9.74 -8.94
CA LEU A 241 10.91 -9.00 -8.46
C LEU A 241 11.92 -8.63 -9.57
N ASN A 242 12.34 -9.62 -10.36
CA ASN A 242 13.37 -9.39 -11.38
C ASN A 242 12.91 -8.41 -12.47
N ASP A 243 11.66 -8.52 -12.90
CA ASP A 243 11.09 -7.65 -13.92
C ASP A 243 10.94 -6.22 -13.40
N PHE A 244 10.54 -6.08 -12.12
CA PHE A 244 10.44 -4.78 -11.46
C PHE A 244 11.81 -4.12 -11.32
N GLU A 245 12.83 -4.85 -10.84
CA GLU A 245 14.20 -4.35 -10.73
C GLU A 245 14.73 -3.83 -12.08
N ASN A 246 14.61 -4.65 -13.11
CA ASN A 246 15.12 -4.32 -14.45
C ASN A 246 14.44 -3.08 -15.04
N LYS A 247 13.16 -2.88 -14.75
CA LYS A 247 12.38 -1.79 -15.34
C LYS A 247 12.48 -0.48 -14.57
N TYR A 248 12.55 -0.53 -13.23
CA TYR A 248 12.36 0.64 -12.37
C TYR A 248 13.55 0.98 -11.48
N LEU A 249 14.41 0.02 -11.15
CA LEU A 249 15.54 0.30 -10.26
C LEU A 249 16.84 0.51 -11.03
N GLN A 250 17.38 1.72 -10.94
CA GLN A 250 18.63 2.12 -11.58
C GLN A 250 19.78 2.05 -10.57
N ILE A 251 20.99 1.77 -11.07
CA ILE A 251 22.21 1.84 -10.25
C ILE A 251 22.49 3.30 -9.91
N LEU A 252 22.79 3.59 -8.65
CA LEU A 252 23.30 4.89 -8.22
C LEU A 252 24.67 5.13 -8.87
N ARG A 253 24.78 6.18 -9.67
CA ARG A 253 26.04 6.65 -10.26
C ARG A 253 26.78 7.55 -9.30
#